data_2761b89a691ca69849d8ce655eeeb522
#
_entry.id   2761b89a691ca69849d8ce655eeeb522
#
_cell.length_a   1.000
_cell.length_b   1.000
_cell.length_c   1.000
_cell.angle_alpha   90.00
_cell.angle_beta   90.00
_cell.angle_gamma   90.00
#
_symmetry.space_group_name_H-M   'P 1'
#
loop_
_entity.id
_entity.type
_entity.pdbx_description
1 polymer ?
#
loop_
_entity_poly.entity_id
_entity_poly.type
_entity_poly.pdbx_seq_one_letter_code
_entity_poly.pdbx_strand_id
1 'polypeptide(L)'
;MKTQSSATWSDTAAHKSGFVTANGIRLHYLDWGGFGPVLILIHGGLDNAHVFDDLAPALTNHFRVIAYDLRGHGRSDAKGPFATTTRTEDLCCLMDSLGIAKAHLAGWSLAGNDITAMAGTHPERVDSVVYLEGAYDWGGPALADAFSSLPIDFLAPASATRSLDAYRGYQKTVWLPAVSDTSRFEAYVRDLVVIQSDGTVRPRMTDSVTQAVLSTVLTDRPDYTKVPSPALAIFAQTFLDVRNGDPAQRAKNLDWEQKYMAPFRAASIERVQREFPGVEIVKVPGTHKDFVFTSREQVVAAMQRFLGGKEKGL
;
A
#
# COMPACT_ATOMS: atom_id res chain seq x y z
N MET A 1 -37.91 18.70 17.39
CA MET A 1 -37.01 17.96 16.48
C MET A 1 -35.94 18.94 15.98
N LYS A 2 -34.70 18.84 16.48
CA LYS A 2 -33.58 19.65 15.96
C LYS A 2 -33.03 18.90 14.76
N THR A 3 -33.23 19.44 13.57
CA THR A 3 -32.54 18.99 12.37
C THR A 3 -31.05 19.22 12.57
N GLN A 4 -30.31 18.16 12.84
CA GLN A 4 -28.84 18.20 12.74
C GLN A 4 -28.52 18.52 11.28
N SER A 5 -27.98 19.71 11.04
CA SER A 5 -27.30 20.06 9.80
C SER A 5 -26.21 19.00 9.57
N SER A 6 -26.38 18.16 8.56
CA SER A 6 -25.32 17.28 8.08
C SER A 6 -24.26 18.17 7.46
N ALA A 7 -23.30 18.62 8.27
CA ALA A 7 -22.08 19.18 7.71
C ALA A 7 -21.50 18.10 6.78
N THR A 8 -21.44 18.40 5.49
CA THR A 8 -20.80 17.52 4.51
C THR A 8 -19.35 17.37 4.92
N TRP A 9 -18.94 16.13 5.25
CA TRP A 9 -17.56 15.86 5.55
C TRP A 9 -16.67 16.29 4.37
N SER A 10 -15.56 16.93 4.65
CA SER A 10 -14.54 17.26 3.66
C SER A 10 -13.20 16.76 4.16
N ASP A 11 -12.40 16.23 3.25
CA ASP A 11 -11.04 15.92 3.53
C ASP A 11 -10.24 17.21 3.80
N THR A 12 -9.54 17.22 4.95
CA THR A 12 -8.73 18.36 5.40
C THR A 12 -7.23 18.08 5.30
N ALA A 13 -6.83 16.94 4.72
CA ALA A 13 -5.42 16.62 4.52
C ALA A 13 -4.76 17.59 3.52
N ALA A 14 -3.47 17.84 3.74
CA ALA A 14 -2.72 18.84 2.96
C ALA A 14 -2.25 18.28 1.60
N HIS A 15 -3.15 17.76 0.79
CA HIS A 15 -2.88 17.31 -0.57
C HIS A 15 -3.92 17.86 -1.56
N LYS A 16 -3.59 17.81 -2.84
CA LYS A 16 -4.54 17.98 -3.93
C LYS A 16 -5.03 16.61 -4.35
N SER A 17 -6.35 16.48 -4.51
CA SER A 17 -6.97 15.26 -5.04
C SER A 17 -7.37 15.50 -6.49
N GLY A 18 -7.07 14.55 -7.38
CA GLY A 18 -7.36 14.66 -8.80
C GLY A 18 -7.59 13.32 -9.48
N PHE A 19 -7.96 13.40 -10.76
CA PHE A 19 -8.12 12.23 -11.62
C PHE A 19 -7.35 12.44 -12.93
N VAL A 20 -6.77 11.37 -13.43
CA VAL A 20 -6.28 11.29 -14.80
C VAL A 20 -6.98 10.15 -15.54
N THR A 21 -7.09 10.28 -16.86
CA THR A 21 -7.46 9.14 -17.71
C THR A 21 -6.17 8.48 -18.16
N ALA A 22 -5.95 7.26 -17.75
CA ALA A 22 -4.74 6.51 -18.01
C ALA A 22 -5.12 5.06 -18.39
N ASN A 23 -4.54 4.51 -19.44
CA ASN A 23 -4.75 3.12 -19.86
C ASN A 23 -6.26 2.74 -19.95
N GLY A 24 -7.09 3.66 -20.43
CA GLY A 24 -8.53 3.45 -20.67
C GLY A 24 -9.42 3.42 -19.42
N ILE A 25 -8.90 3.88 -18.27
CA ILE A 25 -9.63 4.03 -17.00
C ILE A 25 -9.33 5.38 -16.36
N ARG A 26 -10.17 5.81 -15.42
CA ARG A 26 -9.87 6.94 -14.53
C ARG A 26 -9.10 6.44 -13.33
N LEU A 27 -7.94 7.03 -13.09
CA LEU A 27 -7.13 6.83 -11.89
C LEU A 27 -7.23 8.07 -11.00
N HIS A 28 -7.55 7.84 -9.75
CA HIS A 28 -7.52 8.86 -8.70
C HIS A 28 -6.11 8.98 -8.13
N TYR A 29 -5.67 10.21 -7.86
CA TYR A 29 -4.38 10.47 -7.23
C TYR A 29 -4.45 11.57 -6.19
N LEU A 30 -3.51 11.55 -5.27
CA LEU A 30 -3.25 12.57 -4.26
C LEU A 30 -1.84 13.14 -4.49
N ASP A 31 -1.72 14.47 -4.49
CA ASP A 31 -0.44 15.19 -4.68
C ASP A 31 -0.22 16.12 -3.49
N TRP A 32 0.71 15.78 -2.63
CA TRP A 32 1.11 16.62 -1.48
C TRP A 32 2.05 17.76 -1.89
N GLY A 33 2.42 17.86 -3.18
CA GLY A 33 3.40 18.84 -3.65
C GLY A 33 4.80 18.51 -3.13
N GLY A 34 5.55 19.55 -2.83
CA GLY A 34 6.95 19.45 -2.42
C GLY A 34 7.91 19.85 -3.55
N PHE A 35 9.21 19.82 -3.24
CA PHE A 35 10.28 20.24 -4.12
C PHE A 35 11.27 19.11 -4.36
N GLY A 36 11.92 19.10 -5.55
CA GLY A 36 12.90 18.10 -5.90
C GLY A 36 12.36 16.97 -6.78
N PRO A 37 13.04 15.81 -6.83
CA PRO A 37 12.64 14.67 -7.62
C PRO A 37 11.25 14.16 -7.25
N VAL A 38 10.55 13.52 -8.19
CA VAL A 38 9.23 12.95 -7.92
C VAL A 38 9.38 11.63 -7.17
N LEU A 39 8.58 11.44 -6.11
CA LEU A 39 8.39 10.19 -5.40
C LEU A 39 6.92 9.76 -5.55
N ILE A 40 6.69 8.61 -6.16
CA ILE A 40 5.37 8.01 -6.29
C ILE A 40 5.22 6.90 -5.25
N LEU A 41 4.23 7.05 -4.38
CA LEU A 41 3.84 6.06 -3.36
C LEU A 41 2.68 5.23 -3.89
N ILE A 42 2.80 3.91 -3.83
CA ILE A 42 1.82 2.96 -4.38
C ILE A 42 1.38 2.02 -3.26
N HIS A 43 0.09 2.05 -2.94
CA HIS A 43 -0.49 1.27 -1.84
C HIS A 43 -0.60 -0.22 -2.15
N GLY A 44 -0.80 -1.02 -1.11
CA GLY A 44 -1.00 -2.46 -1.19
C GLY A 44 -2.42 -2.89 -1.60
N GLY A 45 -2.64 -4.19 -1.69
CA GLY A 45 -3.98 -4.73 -1.90
C GLY A 45 -4.94 -4.35 -0.77
N LEU A 46 -6.20 -4.07 -1.11
CA LEU A 46 -7.29 -3.69 -0.19
C LEU A 46 -7.11 -2.33 0.51
N ASP A 47 -6.23 -1.47 -0.02
CA ASP A 47 -5.95 -0.13 0.49
C ASP A 47 -6.35 0.97 -0.52
N ASN A 48 -5.97 2.19 -0.21
CA ASN A 48 -6.08 3.35 -1.10
C ASN A 48 -4.96 4.36 -0.79
N ALA A 49 -4.85 5.42 -1.58
CA ALA A 49 -3.77 6.41 -1.49
C ALA A 49 -3.70 7.14 -0.13
N HIS A 50 -4.82 7.27 0.59
CA HIS A 50 -4.87 7.92 1.91
C HIS A 50 -4.07 7.16 3.00
N VAL A 51 -3.67 5.92 2.75
CA VAL A 51 -2.78 5.20 3.66
C VAL A 51 -1.45 5.93 3.88
N PHE A 52 -1.09 6.82 2.96
CA PHE A 52 0.13 7.63 3.03
C PHE A 52 -0.06 9.04 3.60
N ASP A 53 -1.25 9.42 4.07
CA ASP A 53 -1.53 10.77 4.59
C ASP A 53 -0.63 11.19 5.77
N ASP A 54 -0.13 10.23 6.53
CA ASP A 54 0.82 10.49 7.62
C ASP A 54 2.29 10.44 7.14
N LEU A 55 2.61 9.60 6.14
CA LEU A 55 3.96 9.41 5.64
C LEU A 55 4.38 10.51 4.64
N ALA A 56 3.52 10.80 3.67
CA ALA A 56 3.84 11.67 2.54
C ALA A 56 4.25 13.09 2.95
N PRO A 57 3.57 13.78 3.89
CA PRO A 57 3.97 15.14 4.30
C PRO A 57 5.39 15.23 4.84
N ALA A 58 5.90 14.16 5.48
CA ALA A 58 7.25 14.15 6.04
C ALA A 58 8.36 14.05 4.96
N LEU A 59 7.99 13.75 3.72
CA LEU A 59 8.91 13.60 2.58
C LEU A 59 8.90 14.81 1.64
N THR A 60 7.93 15.73 1.76
CA THR A 60 7.74 16.86 0.84
C THR A 60 8.86 17.91 0.89
N ASN A 61 9.68 17.94 1.94
CA ASN A 61 10.84 18.82 2.00
C ASN A 61 11.96 18.43 1.01
N HIS A 62 11.93 17.20 0.48
CA HIS A 62 12.97 16.66 -0.40
C HIS A 62 12.42 16.17 -1.73
N PHE A 63 11.12 15.85 -1.80
CA PHE A 63 10.49 15.24 -2.97
C PHE A 63 9.15 15.92 -3.29
N ARG A 64 8.77 15.95 -4.57
CA ARG A 64 7.36 16.07 -4.92
C ARG A 64 6.72 14.71 -4.69
N VAL A 65 5.77 14.62 -3.73
CA VAL A 65 5.20 13.35 -3.30
C VAL A 65 3.79 13.18 -3.88
N ILE A 66 3.58 12.09 -4.60
CA ILE A 66 2.30 11.71 -5.20
C ILE A 66 1.98 10.27 -4.77
N ALA A 67 0.70 9.99 -4.51
CA ALA A 67 0.18 8.63 -4.45
C ALA A 67 -1.03 8.49 -5.36
N TYR A 68 -1.38 7.28 -5.77
CA TYR A 68 -2.59 7.05 -6.57
C TYR A 68 -3.29 5.77 -6.13
N ASP A 69 -4.59 5.72 -6.36
CA ASP A 69 -5.37 4.51 -6.16
C ASP A 69 -5.15 3.56 -7.33
N LEU A 70 -4.67 2.36 -7.05
CA LEU A 70 -4.56 1.30 -8.05
C LEU A 70 -5.93 1.01 -8.70
N ARG A 71 -5.93 0.51 -9.93
CA ARG A 71 -7.16 0.04 -10.57
C ARG A 71 -7.92 -0.92 -9.64
N GLY A 72 -9.23 -0.72 -9.53
CA GLY A 72 -10.09 -1.50 -8.64
C GLY A 72 -10.10 -1.05 -7.18
N HIS A 73 -9.25 -0.11 -6.80
CA HIS A 73 -9.12 0.36 -5.42
C HIS A 73 -9.56 1.83 -5.27
N GLY A 74 -9.86 2.23 -4.03
CA GLY A 74 -10.17 3.60 -3.68
C GLY A 74 -11.20 4.21 -4.63
N ARG A 75 -10.87 5.36 -5.22
CA ARG A 75 -11.74 6.09 -6.16
C ARG A 75 -11.40 5.85 -7.64
N SER A 76 -10.42 4.99 -7.93
CA SER A 76 -10.09 4.57 -9.30
C SER A 76 -11.13 3.61 -9.87
N ASP A 77 -11.26 3.59 -11.20
CA ASP A 77 -12.20 2.68 -11.88
C ASP A 77 -11.82 1.21 -11.66
N ALA A 78 -12.84 0.36 -11.48
CA ALA A 78 -12.69 -1.07 -11.24
C ALA A 78 -12.88 -1.90 -12.52
N LYS A 79 -12.08 -1.61 -13.55
CA LYS A 79 -12.09 -2.34 -14.83
C LYS A 79 -10.84 -3.21 -14.98
N GLY A 80 -11.01 -4.52 -15.07
CA GLY A 80 -9.89 -5.45 -15.30
C GLY A 80 -9.25 -5.33 -16.70
N PRO A 81 -8.17 -6.07 -16.95
CA PRO A 81 -7.53 -7.03 -16.05
C PRO A 81 -6.75 -6.35 -14.90
N PHE A 82 -6.53 -7.11 -13.81
CA PHE A 82 -5.83 -6.61 -12.60
C PHE A 82 -4.38 -7.12 -12.49
N ALA A 83 -3.83 -7.66 -13.57
CA ALA A 83 -2.48 -8.21 -13.63
C ALA A 83 -1.41 -7.12 -13.38
N THR A 84 -0.25 -7.52 -12.85
CA THR A 84 0.91 -6.65 -12.63
C THR A 84 1.30 -5.88 -13.90
N THR A 85 1.29 -6.53 -15.06
CA THR A 85 1.58 -5.87 -16.35
C THR A 85 0.62 -4.72 -16.65
N THR A 86 -0.68 -4.92 -16.40
CA THR A 86 -1.69 -3.86 -16.62
C THR A 86 -1.51 -2.71 -15.63
N ARG A 87 -1.19 -2.99 -14.35
CA ARG A 87 -0.94 -1.95 -13.34
C ARG A 87 0.37 -1.19 -13.63
N THR A 88 1.36 -1.85 -14.21
CA THR A 88 2.58 -1.20 -14.70
C THR A 88 2.27 -0.21 -15.82
N GLU A 89 1.45 -0.58 -16.79
CA GLU A 89 0.99 0.32 -17.84
C GLU A 89 0.16 1.48 -17.28
N ASP A 90 -0.67 1.25 -16.27
CA ASP A 90 -1.38 2.32 -15.56
C ASP A 90 -0.42 3.34 -14.96
N LEU A 91 0.66 2.87 -14.32
CA LEU A 91 1.68 3.74 -13.74
C LEU A 91 2.41 4.55 -14.82
N CYS A 92 2.78 3.94 -15.94
CA CYS A 92 3.36 4.65 -17.08
C CYS A 92 2.44 5.76 -17.57
N CYS A 93 1.17 5.43 -17.83
CA CYS A 93 0.18 6.40 -18.32
C CYS A 93 -0.15 7.48 -17.29
N LEU A 94 -0.16 7.16 -15.99
CA LEU A 94 -0.27 8.16 -14.91
C LEU A 94 0.89 9.14 -14.95
N MET A 95 2.12 8.64 -15.03
CA MET A 95 3.32 9.48 -15.12
C MET A 95 3.27 10.39 -16.35
N ASP A 96 2.88 9.88 -17.51
CA ASP A 96 2.75 10.67 -18.74
C ASP A 96 1.69 11.77 -18.60
N SER A 97 0.52 11.43 -18.02
CA SER A 97 -0.58 12.38 -17.79
C SER A 97 -0.21 13.50 -16.83
N LEU A 98 0.70 13.23 -15.88
CA LEU A 98 1.19 14.20 -14.90
C LEU A 98 2.49 14.90 -15.33
N GLY A 99 3.01 14.62 -16.54
CA GLY A 99 4.26 15.20 -17.07
C GLY A 99 5.51 14.73 -16.30
N ILE A 100 5.48 13.53 -15.75
CA ILE A 100 6.57 12.95 -14.97
C ILE A 100 7.42 12.06 -15.87
N ALA A 101 8.59 12.55 -16.26
CA ALA A 101 9.50 11.77 -17.09
C ALA A 101 10.14 10.60 -16.33
N LYS A 102 10.50 10.81 -15.06
CA LYS A 102 11.18 9.83 -14.21
C LYS A 102 10.84 10.04 -12.74
N ALA A 103 10.81 8.98 -11.93
CA ALA A 103 10.47 9.05 -10.53
C ALA A 103 11.19 7.99 -9.67
N HIS A 104 11.31 8.27 -8.37
CA HIS A 104 11.47 7.23 -7.36
C HIS A 104 10.13 6.55 -7.13
N LEU A 105 10.11 5.23 -7.01
CA LEU A 105 8.90 4.45 -6.77
C LEU A 105 8.94 3.78 -5.41
N ALA A 106 7.90 3.95 -4.59
CA ALA A 106 7.76 3.24 -3.33
C ALA A 106 6.49 2.39 -3.36
N GLY A 107 6.63 1.07 -3.39
CA GLY A 107 5.52 0.12 -3.50
C GLY A 107 5.31 -0.66 -2.21
N TRP A 108 4.09 -0.62 -1.69
CA TRP A 108 3.71 -1.37 -0.50
C TRP A 108 3.05 -2.69 -0.89
N SER A 109 3.48 -3.81 -0.24
CA SER A 109 2.85 -5.11 -0.41
C SER A 109 2.76 -5.52 -1.89
N LEU A 110 1.56 -5.75 -2.41
CA LEU A 110 1.26 -6.05 -3.81
C LEU A 110 2.00 -5.13 -4.81
N ALA A 111 2.08 -3.83 -4.50
CA ALA A 111 2.75 -2.87 -5.37
C ALA A 111 4.28 -3.08 -5.46
N GLY A 112 4.86 -3.94 -4.63
CA GLY A 112 6.24 -4.42 -4.81
C GLY A 112 6.43 -5.11 -6.16
N ASN A 113 5.43 -5.88 -6.63
CA ASN A 113 5.45 -6.48 -7.97
C ASN A 113 5.39 -5.41 -9.06
N ASP A 114 4.56 -4.38 -8.87
CA ASP A 114 4.36 -3.32 -9.86
C ASP A 114 5.63 -2.48 -10.04
N ILE A 115 6.31 -2.08 -8.95
CA ILE A 115 7.56 -1.32 -9.05
C ILE A 115 8.72 -2.18 -9.56
N THR A 116 8.74 -3.50 -9.26
CA THR A 116 9.72 -4.44 -9.83
C THR A 116 9.52 -4.55 -11.34
N ALA A 117 8.28 -4.76 -11.79
CA ALA A 117 7.95 -4.83 -13.22
C ALA A 117 8.27 -3.52 -13.93
N MET A 118 7.89 -2.37 -13.33
CA MET A 118 8.18 -1.04 -13.89
C MET A 118 9.67 -0.80 -14.06
N ALA A 119 10.48 -1.08 -13.02
CA ALA A 119 11.92 -0.90 -13.09
C ALA A 119 12.62 -1.87 -14.07
N GLY A 120 12.06 -3.07 -14.26
CA GLY A 120 12.60 -4.04 -15.20
C GLY A 120 12.21 -3.81 -16.66
N THR A 121 11.03 -3.21 -16.92
CA THR A 121 10.52 -2.97 -18.29
C THR A 121 10.72 -1.54 -18.78
N HIS A 122 10.76 -0.56 -17.87
CA HIS A 122 10.93 0.87 -18.15
C HIS A 122 12.03 1.49 -17.26
N PRO A 123 13.27 0.97 -17.29
CA PRO A 123 14.34 1.41 -16.40
C PRO A 123 14.66 2.89 -16.51
N GLU A 124 14.45 3.48 -17.69
CA GLU A 124 14.64 4.90 -17.96
C GLU A 124 13.64 5.80 -17.19
N ARG A 125 12.52 5.23 -16.73
CA ARG A 125 11.48 5.93 -15.98
C ARG A 125 11.65 5.83 -14.45
N VAL A 126 12.62 5.04 -13.96
CA VAL A 126 12.76 4.71 -12.53
C VAL A 126 14.14 5.08 -12.00
N ASP A 127 14.18 6.04 -11.06
CA ASP A 127 15.43 6.45 -10.39
C ASP A 127 15.89 5.47 -9.33
N SER A 128 14.97 5.00 -8.50
CA SER A 128 15.19 3.97 -7.49
C SER A 128 13.86 3.37 -7.04
N VAL A 129 13.93 2.22 -6.39
CA VAL A 129 12.76 1.52 -5.84
C VAL A 129 12.86 1.36 -4.32
N VAL A 130 11.73 1.56 -3.64
CA VAL A 130 11.58 1.35 -2.21
C VAL A 130 10.45 0.34 -1.99
N TYR A 131 10.78 -0.81 -1.46
CA TYR A 131 9.83 -1.84 -1.11
C TYR A 131 9.35 -1.63 0.33
N LEU A 132 8.11 -1.21 0.49
CA LEU A 132 7.43 -1.06 1.78
C LEU A 132 6.69 -2.36 2.08
N GLU A 133 7.31 -3.31 2.81
CA GLU A 133 6.71 -4.64 3.00
C GLU A 133 6.33 -5.31 1.65
N GLY A 134 7.07 -5.03 0.59
CA GLY A 134 6.75 -5.42 -0.78
C GLY A 134 7.78 -6.36 -1.43
N ALA A 135 8.96 -6.56 -0.83
CA ALA A 135 10.03 -7.39 -1.38
C ALA A 135 9.93 -8.85 -0.94
N TYR A 136 8.77 -9.45 -1.14
CA TYR A 136 8.51 -10.85 -0.80
C TYR A 136 8.59 -11.77 -2.01
N ASP A 137 8.67 -13.09 -1.77
CA ASP A 137 8.54 -14.12 -2.81
C ASP A 137 7.06 -14.34 -3.16
N TRP A 138 6.40 -13.26 -3.63
CA TRP A 138 5.01 -13.31 -4.09
C TRP A 138 4.85 -14.42 -5.15
N GLY A 139 3.72 -15.11 -5.15
CA GLY A 139 3.45 -16.23 -6.06
C GLY A 139 4.14 -17.54 -5.71
N GLY A 140 4.89 -17.59 -4.60
CA GLY A 140 5.47 -18.85 -4.10
C GLY A 140 4.45 -19.73 -3.35
N PRO A 141 4.62 -21.07 -3.34
CA PRO A 141 3.69 -21.98 -2.67
C PRO A 141 3.57 -21.72 -1.17
N ALA A 142 4.66 -21.32 -0.50
CA ALA A 142 4.64 -21.00 0.93
C ALA A 142 3.69 -19.84 1.28
N LEU A 143 3.51 -18.89 0.37
CA LEU A 143 2.57 -17.79 0.55
C LEU A 143 1.12 -18.30 0.42
N ALA A 144 0.83 -19.17 -0.54
CA ALA A 144 -0.49 -19.75 -0.71
C ALA A 144 -0.91 -20.54 0.53
N ASP A 145 0.01 -21.32 1.12
CA ASP A 145 -0.23 -22.05 2.37
C ASP A 145 -0.50 -21.09 3.54
N ALA A 146 0.28 -20.01 3.64
CA ALA A 146 0.08 -18.99 4.67
C ALA A 146 -1.31 -18.34 4.54
N PHE A 147 -1.71 -17.91 3.35
CA PHE A 147 -3.00 -17.26 3.14
C PHE A 147 -4.19 -18.21 3.30
N SER A 148 -4.06 -19.48 2.94
CA SER A 148 -5.12 -20.48 3.17
C SER A 148 -5.36 -20.75 4.65
N SER A 149 -4.39 -20.48 5.51
CA SER A 149 -4.41 -20.68 6.96
C SER A 149 -4.55 -19.37 7.76
N LEU A 150 -4.86 -18.25 7.08
CA LEU A 150 -4.92 -16.93 7.71
C LEU A 150 -6.00 -16.91 8.81
N PRO A 151 -5.66 -16.44 10.04
CA PRO A 151 -6.60 -16.46 11.17
C PRO A 151 -7.58 -15.28 11.19
N ILE A 152 -7.68 -14.52 10.11
CA ILE A 152 -8.61 -13.40 9.92
C ILE A 152 -9.23 -13.47 8.53
N ASP A 153 -10.44 -12.90 8.38
CA ASP A 153 -11.10 -12.77 7.08
C ASP A 153 -10.66 -11.49 6.38
N PHE A 154 -10.34 -11.59 5.09
CA PHE A 154 -10.08 -10.41 4.26
C PHE A 154 -11.34 -9.59 3.95
N LEU A 155 -12.50 -10.24 3.93
CA LEU A 155 -13.76 -9.59 3.60
C LEU A 155 -14.43 -9.03 4.86
N ALA A 156 -14.95 -7.82 4.75
CA ALA A 156 -15.70 -7.21 5.83
C ALA A 156 -17.01 -7.98 6.07
N PRO A 157 -17.32 -8.39 7.33
CA PRO A 157 -18.56 -9.06 7.62
C PRO A 157 -19.76 -8.11 7.45
N ALA A 158 -20.96 -8.65 7.24
CA ALA A 158 -22.19 -7.87 7.10
C ALA A 158 -22.45 -6.92 8.30
N SER A 159 -21.97 -7.27 9.49
CA SER A 159 -22.05 -6.39 10.66
C SER A 159 -21.23 -5.11 10.50
N ALA A 160 -20.13 -5.14 9.76
CA ALA A 160 -19.29 -3.98 9.51
C ALA A 160 -19.89 -3.02 8.45
N THR A 161 -20.71 -3.52 7.52
CA THR A 161 -21.26 -2.72 6.44
C THR A 161 -22.57 -1.99 6.78
N ARG A 162 -23.06 -2.10 8.03
CA ARG A 162 -24.30 -1.45 8.50
C ARG A 162 -24.20 0.07 8.58
N SER A 163 -23.02 0.64 8.74
CA SER A 163 -22.76 2.07 8.76
C SER A 163 -21.28 2.36 8.57
N LEU A 164 -20.92 3.61 8.25
CA LEU A 164 -19.55 4.06 8.19
C LEU A 164 -18.81 3.85 9.52
N ASP A 165 -19.46 4.13 10.65
CA ASP A 165 -18.87 3.93 12.00
C ASP A 165 -18.62 2.45 12.29
N ALA A 166 -19.51 1.55 11.87
CA ALA A 166 -19.29 0.13 12.00
C ALA A 166 -18.12 -0.36 11.15
N TYR A 167 -17.98 0.18 9.92
CA TYR A 167 -16.86 -0.16 9.04
C TYR A 167 -15.54 0.37 9.58
N ARG A 168 -15.53 1.61 10.09
CA ARG A 168 -14.36 2.19 10.77
C ARG A 168 -13.94 1.36 11.98
N GLY A 169 -14.90 0.94 12.80
CA GLY A 169 -14.66 0.03 13.93
C GLY A 169 -14.04 -1.31 13.49
N TYR A 170 -14.53 -1.90 12.40
CA TYR A 170 -13.95 -3.11 11.82
C TYR A 170 -12.50 -2.90 11.39
N GLN A 171 -12.19 -1.81 10.65
CA GLN A 171 -10.84 -1.49 10.23
C GLN A 171 -9.89 -1.32 11.44
N LYS A 172 -10.37 -0.64 12.50
CA LYS A 172 -9.62 -0.46 13.74
C LYS A 172 -9.39 -1.76 14.49
N THR A 173 -10.35 -2.67 14.51
CA THR A 173 -10.25 -3.88 15.32
C THR A 173 -9.45 -4.98 14.63
N VAL A 174 -9.61 -5.11 13.30
CA VAL A 174 -9.04 -6.24 12.55
C VAL A 174 -7.70 -5.90 11.92
N TRP A 175 -7.62 -4.73 11.26
CA TRP A 175 -6.49 -4.39 10.41
C TRP A 175 -5.48 -3.42 11.01
N LEU A 176 -5.97 -2.42 11.76
CA LEU A 176 -5.21 -1.26 12.20
C LEU A 176 -5.40 -0.96 13.70
N PRO A 177 -5.28 -1.95 14.60
CA PRO A 177 -5.61 -1.74 16.02
C PRO A 177 -4.70 -0.71 16.71
N ALA A 178 -3.47 -0.53 16.22
CA ALA A 178 -2.51 0.43 16.77
C ALA A 178 -2.63 1.86 16.16
N VAL A 179 -3.42 2.04 15.10
CA VAL A 179 -3.54 3.33 14.42
C VAL A 179 -4.51 4.25 15.15
N SER A 180 -4.13 5.51 15.37
CA SER A 180 -4.97 6.53 15.99
C SER A 180 -6.17 6.90 15.13
N ASP A 181 -7.30 7.19 15.76
CA ASP A 181 -8.52 7.64 15.08
C ASP A 181 -8.43 9.16 14.82
N THR A 182 -8.02 9.51 13.61
CA THR A 182 -7.79 10.89 13.16
C THR A 182 -8.66 11.22 11.95
N SER A 183 -8.69 12.50 11.54
CA SER A 183 -9.34 12.92 10.30
C SER A 183 -8.75 12.24 9.04
N ARG A 184 -7.45 11.89 9.09
CA ARG A 184 -6.76 11.16 8.01
C ARG A 184 -7.23 9.70 7.95
N PHE A 185 -7.40 9.07 9.12
CA PHE A 185 -7.98 7.73 9.18
C PHE A 185 -9.44 7.72 8.67
N GLU A 186 -10.21 8.78 8.95
CA GLU A 186 -11.55 8.94 8.39
C GLU A 186 -11.52 9.06 6.86
N ALA A 187 -10.59 9.83 6.27
CA ALA A 187 -10.39 9.93 4.82
C ALA A 187 -10.09 8.56 4.20
N TYR A 188 -9.14 7.83 4.80
CA TYR A 188 -8.80 6.47 4.40
C TYR A 188 -10.01 5.54 4.39
N VAL A 189 -10.80 5.52 5.49
CA VAL A 189 -11.98 4.65 5.60
C VAL A 189 -13.06 5.01 4.58
N ARG A 190 -13.30 6.31 4.35
CA ARG A 190 -14.31 6.78 3.38
C ARG A 190 -13.98 6.39 1.95
N ASP A 191 -12.69 6.35 1.61
CA ASP A 191 -12.27 5.92 0.28
C ASP A 191 -12.19 4.39 0.11
N LEU A 192 -12.40 3.61 1.17
CA LEU A 192 -12.64 2.17 1.08
C LEU A 192 -14.10 1.81 0.75
N VAL A 193 -15.06 2.72 0.98
CA VAL A 193 -16.49 2.40 0.87
C VAL A 193 -17.27 3.42 0.05
N VAL A 194 -18.47 3.04 -0.37
CA VAL A 194 -19.52 3.91 -0.88
C VAL A 194 -20.63 3.95 0.17
N ILE A 195 -20.96 5.16 0.66
CA ILE A 195 -22.06 5.37 1.59
C ILE A 195 -23.36 5.37 0.77
N GLN A 196 -24.32 4.51 1.16
CA GLN A 196 -25.61 4.38 0.50
C GLN A 196 -26.62 5.39 1.08
N SER A 197 -27.72 5.61 0.37
CA SER A 197 -28.78 6.55 0.77
C SER A 197 -29.47 6.14 2.08
N ASP A 198 -29.46 4.87 2.44
CA ASP A 198 -30.00 4.33 3.68
C ASP A 198 -29.00 4.38 4.87
N GLY A 199 -27.80 4.93 4.65
CA GLY A 199 -26.73 5.04 5.64
C GLY A 199 -25.86 3.80 5.78
N THR A 200 -26.18 2.70 5.09
CA THR A 200 -25.28 1.54 5.00
C THR A 200 -24.06 1.86 4.14
N VAL A 201 -23.03 1.03 4.20
CA VAL A 201 -21.85 1.19 3.35
C VAL A 201 -21.62 -0.07 2.52
N ARG A 202 -21.07 0.11 1.33
CA ARG A 202 -20.62 -0.96 0.46
C ARG A 202 -19.14 -0.78 0.17
N PRO A 203 -18.29 -1.81 0.36
CA PRO A 203 -16.90 -1.73 -0.08
C PRO A 203 -16.80 -1.31 -1.57
N ARG A 204 -15.86 -0.43 -1.89
CA ARG A 204 -15.62 -0.03 -3.28
C ARG A 204 -15.08 -1.19 -4.09
N MET A 205 -14.15 -1.95 -3.52
CA MET A 205 -13.76 -3.23 -4.08
C MET A 205 -14.88 -4.26 -3.86
N THR A 206 -15.49 -4.73 -4.93
CA THR A 206 -16.41 -5.87 -4.86
C THR A 206 -15.66 -7.17 -4.58
N ASP A 207 -16.33 -8.18 -4.08
CA ASP A 207 -15.72 -9.49 -3.78
C ASP A 207 -15.01 -10.07 -5.02
N SER A 208 -15.60 -9.93 -6.20
CA SER A 208 -15.00 -10.40 -7.46
C SER A 208 -13.70 -9.64 -7.82
N VAL A 209 -13.67 -8.32 -7.59
CA VAL A 209 -12.45 -7.51 -7.80
C VAL A 209 -11.40 -7.89 -6.75
N THR A 210 -11.80 -8.03 -5.48
CA THR A 210 -10.92 -8.46 -4.40
C THR A 210 -10.27 -9.80 -4.71
N GLN A 211 -11.05 -10.81 -5.13
CA GLN A 211 -10.52 -12.11 -5.50
C GLN A 211 -9.58 -12.04 -6.72
N ALA A 212 -9.94 -11.25 -7.74
CA ALA A 212 -9.10 -11.08 -8.93
C ALA A 212 -7.76 -10.40 -8.59
N VAL A 213 -7.75 -9.40 -7.71
CA VAL A 213 -6.52 -8.73 -7.25
C VAL A 213 -5.68 -9.68 -6.39
N LEU A 214 -6.28 -10.35 -5.41
CA LEU A 214 -5.57 -11.28 -4.53
C LEU A 214 -4.98 -12.47 -5.30
N SER A 215 -5.65 -12.92 -6.37
CA SER A 215 -5.10 -13.99 -7.21
C SER A 215 -3.77 -13.59 -7.85
N THR A 216 -3.57 -12.31 -8.20
CA THR A 216 -2.29 -11.84 -8.76
C THR A 216 -1.15 -11.89 -7.75
N VAL A 217 -1.45 -11.68 -6.46
CA VAL A 217 -0.46 -11.83 -5.37
C VAL A 217 0.05 -13.27 -5.26
N LEU A 218 -0.82 -14.24 -5.54
CA LEU A 218 -0.51 -15.67 -5.44
C LEU A 218 0.10 -16.25 -6.73
N THR A 219 0.05 -15.53 -7.85
CA THR A 219 0.51 -16.01 -9.16
C THR A 219 1.69 -15.21 -9.71
N ASP A 220 1.75 -13.91 -9.43
CA ASP A 220 2.76 -13.02 -9.99
C ASP A 220 4.03 -13.08 -9.15
N ARG A 221 5.11 -13.54 -9.75
CA ARG A 221 6.42 -13.66 -9.11
C ARG A 221 7.36 -12.56 -9.61
N PRO A 222 7.83 -11.65 -8.73
CA PRO A 222 8.75 -10.60 -9.12
C PRO A 222 10.12 -11.18 -9.52
N ASP A 223 10.72 -10.60 -10.55
CA ASP A 223 12.07 -10.93 -11.01
C ASP A 223 13.02 -9.78 -10.64
N TYR A 224 13.64 -9.89 -9.47
CA TYR A 224 14.53 -8.86 -8.94
C TYR A 224 15.83 -8.70 -9.75
N THR A 225 16.21 -9.73 -10.53
CA THR A 225 17.42 -9.69 -11.36
C THR A 225 17.32 -8.70 -12.51
N LYS A 226 16.10 -8.29 -12.87
CA LYS A 226 15.82 -7.32 -13.94
C LYS A 226 15.76 -5.86 -13.49
N VAL A 227 15.91 -5.60 -12.19
CA VAL A 227 15.83 -4.24 -11.64
C VAL A 227 17.22 -3.60 -11.63
N PRO A 228 17.52 -2.66 -12.54
CA PRO A 228 18.83 -2.01 -12.58
C PRO A 228 18.93 -0.83 -11.60
N SER A 229 17.78 -0.33 -11.11
CA SER A 229 17.72 0.81 -10.20
C SER A 229 18.14 0.40 -8.81
N PRO A 230 18.79 1.30 -8.03
CA PRO A 230 19.06 1.02 -6.62
C PRO A 230 17.80 0.75 -5.82
N ALA A 231 17.90 -0.09 -4.80
CA ALA A 231 16.76 -0.55 -4.03
C ALA A 231 16.96 -0.45 -2.51
N LEU A 232 15.87 -0.09 -1.83
CA LEU A 232 15.69 -0.20 -0.38
C LEU A 232 14.51 -1.14 -0.12
N ALA A 233 14.66 -2.13 0.75
CA ALA A 233 13.57 -2.98 1.21
C ALA A 233 13.36 -2.79 2.72
N ILE A 234 12.17 -2.32 3.10
CA ILE A 234 11.75 -2.13 4.49
C ILE A 234 10.78 -3.24 4.85
N PHE A 235 11.12 -4.02 5.88
CA PHE A 235 10.32 -5.12 6.41
C PHE A 235 9.80 -4.80 7.80
N ALA A 236 8.52 -5.02 8.03
CA ALA A 236 7.91 -4.97 9.35
C ALA A 236 8.24 -6.24 10.17
N GLN A 237 8.08 -6.15 11.48
CA GLN A 237 8.41 -7.25 12.38
C GLN A 237 7.46 -8.43 12.24
N THR A 238 6.16 -8.17 12.04
CA THR A 238 5.12 -9.20 11.88
C THR A 238 4.16 -8.83 10.75
N PHE A 239 3.42 -9.82 10.26
CA PHE A 239 2.37 -9.57 9.26
C PHE A 239 1.07 -9.14 9.94
N LEU A 240 0.65 -9.86 10.96
CA LEU A 240 -0.53 -9.55 11.76
C LEU A 240 -0.15 -8.96 13.12
N ASP A 241 -1.10 -8.27 13.77
CA ASP A 241 -0.86 -7.73 15.11
C ASP A 241 -0.88 -8.86 16.15
N VAL A 242 0.26 -9.02 16.82
CA VAL A 242 0.46 -10.00 17.90
C VAL A 242 0.52 -9.34 19.29
N ARG A 243 0.32 -8.01 19.38
CA ARG A 243 0.50 -7.21 20.60
C ARG A 243 -0.78 -6.56 21.08
N ASN A 244 -1.64 -6.10 20.17
CA ASN A 244 -2.85 -5.35 20.50
C ASN A 244 -4.12 -6.17 20.22
N GLY A 245 -5.25 -5.74 20.78
CA GLY A 245 -6.54 -6.38 20.57
C GLY A 245 -6.82 -7.57 21.49
N ASP A 246 -7.76 -8.43 21.10
CA ASP A 246 -8.21 -9.59 21.88
C ASP A 246 -7.08 -10.60 22.13
N PRO A 247 -6.87 -11.07 23.39
CA PRO A 247 -5.81 -12.01 23.72
C PRO A 247 -5.87 -13.34 22.94
N ALA A 248 -7.07 -13.89 22.71
CA ALA A 248 -7.23 -15.14 21.99
C ALA A 248 -6.89 -14.96 20.48
N GLN A 249 -7.26 -13.81 19.89
CA GLN A 249 -6.90 -13.51 18.52
C GLN A 249 -5.39 -13.28 18.38
N ARG A 250 -4.76 -12.59 19.35
CA ARG A 250 -3.29 -12.42 19.35
C ARG A 250 -2.54 -13.75 19.40
N ALA A 251 -3.02 -14.69 20.20
CA ALA A 251 -2.40 -16.03 20.28
C ALA A 251 -2.48 -16.75 18.92
N LYS A 252 -3.62 -16.68 18.21
CA LYS A 252 -3.77 -17.24 16.86
C LYS A 252 -2.86 -16.54 15.85
N ASN A 253 -2.78 -15.21 15.92
CA ASN A 253 -1.91 -14.42 15.04
C ASN A 253 -0.44 -14.78 15.26
N LEU A 254 -0.01 -14.96 16.51
CA LEU A 254 1.36 -15.33 16.85
C LEU A 254 1.72 -16.74 16.36
N ASP A 255 0.82 -17.71 16.56
CA ASP A 255 1.02 -19.09 16.07
C ASP A 255 1.16 -19.11 14.54
N TRP A 256 0.26 -18.40 13.84
CA TRP A 256 0.30 -18.25 12.39
C TRP A 256 1.57 -17.53 11.90
N GLU A 257 1.96 -16.46 12.57
CA GLU A 257 3.19 -15.71 12.24
C GLU A 257 4.42 -16.61 12.36
N GLN A 258 4.56 -17.35 13.48
CA GLN A 258 5.69 -18.24 13.71
C GLN A 258 5.73 -19.42 12.71
N LYS A 259 4.57 -19.96 12.38
CA LYS A 259 4.47 -21.15 11.52
C LYS A 259 4.65 -20.81 10.04
N TYR A 260 4.13 -19.69 9.58
CA TYR A 260 4.07 -19.38 8.15
C TYR A 260 4.85 -18.13 7.76
N MET A 261 4.57 -16.97 8.39
CA MET A 261 5.10 -15.71 7.88
C MET A 261 6.53 -15.40 8.28
N ALA A 262 6.98 -15.77 9.47
CA ALA A 262 8.37 -15.55 9.87
C ALA A 262 9.35 -16.34 9.01
N PRO A 263 9.16 -17.66 8.74
CA PRO A 263 10.01 -18.38 7.80
C PRO A 263 9.87 -17.88 6.36
N PHE A 264 8.67 -17.53 5.90
CA PHE A 264 8.45 -16.95 4.58
C PHE A 264 9.19 -15.62 4.39
N ARG A 265 9.12 -14.72 5.38
CA ARG A 265 9.84 -13.44 5.37
C ARG A 265 11.35 -13.66 5.35
N ALA A 266 11.86 -14.59 6.16
CA ALA A 266 13.29 -14.91 6.17
C ALA A 266 13.78 -15.39 4.79
N ALA A 267 13.08 -16.34 4.20
CA ALA A 267 13.39 -16.86 2.86
C ALA A 267 13.27 -15.78 1.77
N SER A 268 12.28 -14.89 1.88
CA SER A 268 12.11 -13.76 0.95
C SER A 268 13.28 -12.78 1.04
N ILE A 269 13.74 -12.46 2.25
CA ILE A 269 14.90 -11.58 2.46
C ILE A 269 16.16 -12.21 1.84
N GLU A 270 16.40 -13.49 2.09
CA GLU A 270 17.54 -14.21 1.50
C GLU A 270 17.47 -14.23 -0.04
N ARG A 271 16.28 -14.43 -0.60
CA ARG A 271 16.06 -14.36 -2.05
C ARG A 271 16.40 -12.99 -2.60
N VAL A 272 15.86 -11.93 -1.99
CA VAL A 272 16.08 -10.54 -2.44
C VAL A 272 17.57 -10.19 -2.38
N GLN A 273 18.28 -10.55 -1.30
CA GLN A 273 19.72 -10.32 -1.17
C GLN A 273 20.54 -11.05 -2.24
N ARG A 274 20.13 -12.25 -2.61
CA ARG A 274 20.79 -13.04 -3.65
C ARG A 274 20.52 -12.51 -5.05
N GLU A 275 19.27 -12.14 -5.34
CA GLU A 275 18.81 -11.76 -6.70
C GLU A 275 18.99 -10.27 -6.98
N PHE A 276 19.14 -9.46 -5.95
CA PHE A 276 19.29 -8.01 -6.04
C PHE A 276 20.56 -7.55 -5.29
N PRO A 277 21.76 -7.70 -5.89
CA PRO A 277 22.99 -7.26 -5.26
C PRO A 277 22.97 -5.75 -4.94
N GLY A 278 23.31 -5.41 -3.69
CA GLY A 278 23.31 -4.01 -3.24
C GLY A 278 21.97 -3.46 -2.74
N VAL A 279 20.94 -4.29 -2.63
CA VAL A 279 19.72 -3.89 -1.95
C VAL A 279 20.00 -3.54 -0.48
N GLU A 280 19.57 -2.36 -0.04
CA GLU A 280 19.56 -2.03 1.40
C GLU A 280 18.35 -2.69 2.08
N ILE A 281 18.58 -3.34 3.23
CA ILE A 281 17.48 -3.94 4.01
C ILE A 281 17.38 -3.26 5.35
N VAL A 282 16.18 -2.80 5.67
CA VAL A 282 15.81 -2.20 6.96
C VAL A 282 14.65 -2.97 7.56
N LYS A 283 14.75 -3.27 8.86
CA LYS A 283 13.65 -3.86 9.63
C LYS A 283 13.12 -2.84 10.62
N VAL A 284 11.80 -2.68 10.68
CA VAL A 284 11.12 -1.74 11.57
C VAL A 284 10.10 -2.47 12.45
N PRO A 285 9.79 -1.96 13.65
CA PRO A 285 8.65 -2.44 14.42
C PRO A 285 7.34 -2.27 13.65
N GLY A 286 6.27 -2.94 14.11
CA GLY A 286 4.95 -2.85 13.49
C GLY A 286 4.58 -4.10 12.72
N THR A 287 3.43 -4.00 12.06
CA THR A 287 2.86 -5.06 11.24
C THR A 287 2.89 -4.68 9.75
N HIS A 288 2.62 -5.67 8.90
CA HIS A 288 2.47 -5.45 7.45
C HIS A 288 1.50 -4.29 7.11
N LYS A 289 0.47 -4.09 7.93
CA LYS A 289 -0.57 -3.07 7.69
C LYS A 289 -0.33 -1.75 8.42
N ASP A 290 0.41 -1.72 9.53
CA ASP A 290 0.47 -0.52 10.38
C ASP A 290 1.85 0.15 10.47
N PHE A 291 2.92 -0.48 9.96
CA PHE A 291 4.29 0.03 10.14
C PHE A 291 4.51 1.44 9.59
N VAL A 292 3.80 1.85 8.54
CA VAL A 292 3.88 3.21 7.98
C VAL A 292 3.27 4.26 8.92
N PHE A 293 2.45 3.84 9.88
CA PHE A 293 1.88 4.67 10.93
C PHE A 293 2.68 4.56 12.22
N THR A 294 2.90 3.33 12.70
CA THR A 294 3.48 3.04 14.01
C THR A 294 5.00 3.19 14.05
N SER A 295 5.67 3.02 12.91
CA SER A 295 7.12 3.20 12.74
C SER A 295 7.46 4.28 11.71
N ARG A 296 6.55 5.24 11.51
CA ARG A 296 6.66 6.29 10.50
C ARG A 296 8.02 7.00 10.51
N GLU A 297 8.52 7.41 11.66
CA GLU A 297 9.79 8.13 11.77
C GLU A 297 10.97 7.30 11.25
N GLN A 298 10.99 6.00 11.56
CA GLN A 298 12.03 5.09 11.10
C GLN A 298 11.93 4.84 9.59
N VAL A 299 10.70 4.70 9.06
CA VAL A 299 10.44 4.55 7.62
C VAL A 299 10.88 5.81 6.88
N VAL A 300 10.47 7.01 7.34
CA VAL A 300 10.87 8.30 6.76
C VAL A 300 12.39 8.45 6.76
N ALA A 301 13.04 8.21 7.90
CA ALA A 301 14.50 8.34 8.01
C ALA A 301 15.24 7.37 7.06
N ALA A 302 14.77 6.13 6.94
CA ALA A 302 15.35 5.16 6.01
C ALA A 302 15.18 5.62 4.55
N MET A 303 13.98 6.09 4.18
CA MET A 303 13.70 6.59 2.84
C MET A 303 14.53 7.84 2.50
N GLN A 304 14.56 8.83 3.40
CA GLN A 304 15.34 10.07 3.18
C GLN A 304 16.83 9.77 3.06
N ARG A 305 17.40 8.91 3.89
CA ARG A 305 18.81 8.51 3.81
C ARG A 305 19.11 7.83 2.47
N PHE A 306 18.28 6.87 2.05
CA PHE A 306 18.49 6.13 0.83
C PHE A 306 18.28 6.98 -0.43
N LEU A 307 17.18 7.74 -0.48
CA LEU A 307 16.80 8.54 -1.64
C LEU A 307 17.63 9.84 -1.76
N GLY A 308 17.98 10.48 -0.62
CA GLY A 308 18.76 11.72 -0.58
C GLY A 308 20.26 11.54 -0.67
N GLY A 309 20.78 10.33 -0.46
CA GLY A 309 22.24 10.06 -0.47
C GLY A 309 22.89 10.15 -1.85
N LYS A 310 22.12 10.32 -2.93
CA LYS A 310 22.61 10.38 -4.32
C LYS A 310 22.87 11.78 -4.84
N GLU A 311 22.41 12.84 -4.17
CA GLU A 311 22.66 14.21 -4.59
C GLU A 311 24.07 14.72 -4.25
N LYS A 312 24.89 13.96 -3.53
CA LYS A 312 26.26 14.36 -3.11
C LYS A 312 27.38 13.85 -4.01
N GLY A 313 27.05 13.32 -5.18
CA GLY A 313 28.02 12.74 -6.12
C GLY A 313 27.98 13.32 -7.54
N LEU A 314 27.89 14.65 -7.67
CA LEU A 314 28.17 15.39 -8.92
C LEU A 314 29.23 16.44 -8.67
#